data_86c38ebf4b5d963415acac4685c3de72
#
_entry.id   86c38ebf4b5d963415acac4685c3de72
#
_cell.length_a   1.000
_cell.length_b   1.000
_cell.length_c   1.000
_cell.angle_alpha   90.00
_cell.angle_beta   90.00
_cell.angle_gamma   90.00
#
_symmetry.space_group_name_H-M   'P 1'
#
loop_
_entity.id
_entity.type
_entity.pdbx_description
1 polymer ?
#
loop_
_entity_poly.entity_id
_entity_poly.type
_entity_poly.pdbx_seq_one_letter_code
_entity_poly.pdbx_strand_id
1 'polypeptide(L)'
;MSIIALIVAAGRGERAGQAGPKQYARLAGETVLARSIKALGASKRIDAILCVIHADDRALYDDAIKTLSPRLRKKLREPVTGGATRQHSVMAGLEALTESQCETVLIHDAARPFVSKKLIDRIIDAVPLTGAAVPTLPMIDTVKELDRSGLITKTPDRSRLRAVQTPQAFTFRLILGAHRALVDREMTDDASLVEALGGPVAPVEGERGNVKLTTPEDFAVAELNLTETVSAMGYDVHAFGEGDHVTLAGIKIPHTRGILAHSDGDVILHALCDAIFGAIGAGDIGQHFPPSDPQWKDAPSSTFVAHAIKLLKEQGGSLINCDVTVLAEEPRIGKHRDAMIESLAGLTGLRKERIGLKATTTEKLGAVGRGEGLVAQVLCTLRLPREA
;
A
#
# COMPACT_ATOMS: atom_id res chain seq x y z
N MET A 1 -2.51 4.29 -34.94
CA MET A 1 -2.30 5.46 -34.03
C MET A 1 -1.59 4.95 -32.80
N SER A 2 -0.32 5.31 -32.61
CA SER A 2 0.46 4.83 -31.45
C SER A 2 0.34 5.81 -30.28
N ILE A 3 -0.13 5.29 -29.13
CA ILE A 3 -0.36 6.06 -27.91
C ILE A 3 0.63 5.59 -26.83
N ILE A 4 1.45 6.49 -26.34
CA ILE A 4 2.43 6.21 -25.30
C ILE A 4 2.10 6.98 -24.03
N ALA A 5 2.09 6.29 -22.89
CA ALA A 5 2.01 6.94 -21.59
C ALA A 5 3.41 7.27 -21.08
N LEU A 6 3.63 8.53 -20.71
CA LEU A 6 4.85 9.04 -20.07
C LEU A 6 4.57 9.27 -18.60
N ILE A 7 5.13 8.44 -17.73
CA ILE A 7 4.97 8.55 -16.26
C ILE A 7 6.14 9.32 -15.66
N VAL A 8 5.86 10.45 -15.02
CA VAL A 8 6.87 11.28 -14.38
C VAL A 8 7.05 10.84 -12.93
N ALA A 9 8.18 10.22 -12.65
CA ALA A 9 8.53 9.62 -11.36
C ALA A 9 9.90 10.09 -10.81
N ALA A 10 10.47 11.18 -11.35
CA ALA A 10 11.79 11.68 -10.95
C ALA A 10 11.79 12.60 -9.72
N GLY A 11 10.62 12.98 -9.18
CA GLY A 11 10.52 13.91 -8.05
C GLY A 11 10.95 13.28 -6.72
N ARG A 12 11.60 14.06 -5.84
CA ARG A 12 12.04 13.60 -4.51
C ARG A 12 10.93 13.55 -3.46
N GLY A 13 9.84 14.29 -3.64
CA GLY A 13 8.62 14.17 -2.82
C GLY A 13 8.75 14.52 -1.35
N GLU A 14 9.58 15.48 -0.98
CA GLU A 14 9.93 15.89 0.39
C GLU A 14 8.73 16.16 1.33
N ARG A 15 7.59 16.55 0.78
CA ARG A 15 6.34 16.86 1.53
C ARG A 15 5.55 15.65 2.00
N ALA A 16 5.87 14.43 1.59
CA ALA A 16 5.09 13.23 1.91
C ALA A 16 5.48 12.57 3.23
N GLY A 17 6.49 13.06 3.95
CA GLY A 17 6.95 12.52 5.23
C GLY A 17 7.44 11.07 5.20
N GLN A 18 7.71 10.53 4.01
CA GLN A 18 8.17 9.16 3.80
C GLN A 18 9.71 9.08 3.87
N ALA A 19 10.24 7.93 4.26
CA ALA A 19 11.68 7.67 4.34
C ALA A 19 12.40 7.61 2.96
N GLY A 20 11.70 7.96 1.87
CA GLY A 20 12.22 7.94 0.50
C GLY A 20 11.25 8.59 -0.49
N PRO A 21 11.54 8.53 -1.81
CA PRO A 21 10.69 9.13 -2.82
C PRO A 21 9.29 8.51 -2.81
N LYS A 22 8.25 9.33 -2.66
CA LYS A 22 6.85 8.92 -2.43
C LYS A 22 6.27 7.97 -3.50
N GLN A 23 6.77 8.02 -4.73
CA GLN A 23 6.33 7.13 -5.80
C GLN A 23 6.74 5.68 -5.58
N TYR A 24 7.71 5.43 -4.72
CA TYR A 24 8.12 4.08 -4.32
C TYR A 24 7.58 3.66 -2.94
N ALA A 25 6.86 4.56 -2.25
CA ALA A 25 6.14 4.20 -1.03
C ALA A 25 5.10 3.10 -1.32
N ARG A 26 4.93 2.19 -0.38
CA ARG A 26 3.93 1.11 -0.50
C ARG A 26 2.56 1.60 -0.04
N LEU A 27 1.55 1.17 -0.76
CA LEU A 27 0.15 1.46 -0.52
C LEU A 27 -0.62 0.15 -0.71
N ALA A 28 -1.19 -0.41 0.36
CA ALA A 28 -1.78 -1.74 0.38
C ALA A 28 -0.86 -2.80 -0.28
N GLY A 29 0.39 -2.88 0.20
CA GLY A 29 1.39 -3.86 -0.25
C GLY A 29 2.13 -3.54 -1.55
N GLU A 30 1.68 -2.58 -2.37
CA GLU A 30 2.23 -2.29 -3.69
C GLU A 30 2.75 -0.85 -3.79
N THR A 31 3.82 -0.61 -4.57
CA THR A 31 4.34 0.76 -4.74
C THR A 31 3.36 1.64 -5.53
N VAL A 32 3.31 2.92 -5.21
CA VAL A 32 2.48 3.92 -5.91
C VAL A 32 2.79 3.92 -7.41
N LEU A 33 4.07 3.81 -7.80
CA LEU A 33 4.49 3.73 -9.20
C LEU A 33 3.93 2.49 -9.90
N ALA A 34 4.03 1.32 -9.28
CA ALA A 34 3.49 0.08 -9.85
C ALA A 34 1.98 0.17 -10.07
N ARG A 35 1.24 0.78 -9.12
CA ARG A 35 -0.20 1.06 -9.27
C ARG A 35 -0.49 1.99 -10.45
N SER A 36 0.27 3.08 -10.60
CA SER A 36 0.12 4.01 -11.73
C SER A 36 0.40 3.33 -13.07
N ILE A 37 1.44 2.48 -13.13
CA ILE A 37 1.75 1.66 -14.32
C ILE A 37 0.60 0.69 -14.62
N LYS A 38 0.06 0.00 -13.60
CA LYS A 38 -1.07 -0.92 -13.77
C LYS A 38 -2.31 -0.20 -14.29
N ALA A 39 -2.65 0.95 -13.70
CA ALA A 39 -3.82 1.72 -14.07
C ALA A 39 -3.77 2.16 -15.56
N LEU A 40 -2.65 2.71 -16.01
CA LEU A 40 -2.45 3.10 -17.41
C LEU A 40 -2.36 1.89 -18.34
N GLY A 41 -1.60 0.86 -17.95
CA GLY A 41 -1.36 -0.32 -18.75
C GLY A 41 -2.57 -1.24 -18.92
N ALA A 42 -3.61 -1.11 -18.06
CA ALA A 42 -4.88 -1.80 -18.19
C ALA A 42 -5.67 -1.33 -19.45
N SER A 43 -5.43 -0.10 -19.92
CA SER A 43 -6.03 0.37 -21.16
C SER A 43 -5.43 -0.33 -22.38
N LYS A 44 -6.31 -0.84 -23.25
CA LYS A 44 -5.90 -1.45 -24.54
C LYS A 44 -5.45 -0.40 -25.55
N ARG A 45 -5.78 0.87 -25.32
CA ARG A 45 -5.42 1.99 -26.20
C ARG A 45 -4.00 2.49 -25.98
N ILE A 46 -3.37 2.16 -24.84
CA ILE A 46 -1.99 2.52 -24.55
C ILE A 46 -1.08 1.39 -25.03
N ASP A 47 -0.24 1.68 -26.00
CA ASP A 47 0.65 0.70 -26.65
C ASP A 47 1.92 0.48 -25.84
N ALA A 48 2.48 1.55 -25.26
CA ALA A 48 3.69 1.48 -24.44
C ALA A 48 3.66 2.49 -23.28
N ILE A 49 4.50 2.25 -22.29
CA ILE A 49 4.68 3.09 -21.11
C ILE A 49 6.16 3.42 -20.98
N LEU A 50 6.50 4.70 -20.86
CA LEU A 50 7.82 5.18 -20.56
C LEU A 50 7.80 5.83 -19.18
N CYS A 51 8.68 5.39 -18.28
CA CYS A 51 8.85 6.03 -16.97
C CYS A 51 10.07 6.95 -17.00
N VAL A 52 9.90 8.15 -16.43
CA VAL A 52 11.03 9.07 -16.19
C VAL A 52 11.34 9.03 -14.71
N ILE A 53 12.51 8.55 -14.35
CA ILE A 53 12.95 8.30 -12.97
C ILE A 53 14.13 9.19 -12.58
N HIS A 54 14.41 9.35 -11.30
CA HIS A 54 15.65 9.98 -10.86
C HIS A 54 16.85 9.05 -11.10
N ALA A 55 18.02 9.62 -11.35
CA ALA A 55 19.24 8.84 -11.63
C ALA A 55 19.55 7.79 -10.55
N ASP A 56 19.33 8.13 -9.27
CA ASP A 56 19.61 7.26 -8.12
C ASP A 56 18.51 6.22 -7.85
N ASP A 57 17.36 6.30 -8.54
CA ASP A 57 16.18 5.48 -8.21
C ASP A 57 16.08 4.22 -9.07
N ARG A 58 17.10 3.86 -9.85
CA ARG A 58 17.08 2.70 -10.74
C ARG A 58 16.72 1.41 -9.99
N ALA A 59 17.37 1.15 -8.86
CA ALA A 59 17.10 -0.05 -8.07
C ALA A 59 15.67 -0.09 -7.50
N LEU A 60 15.13 1.06 -7.06
CA LEU A 60 13.75 1.19 -6.59
C LEU A 60 12.74 0.96 -7.72
N TYR A 61 13.02 1.47 -8.91
CA TYR A 61 12.22 1.23 -10.11
C TYR A 61 12.20 -0.26 -10.48
N ASP A 62 13.37 -0.89 -10.55
CA ASP A 62 13.49 -2.30 -10.90
C ASP A 62 12.75 -3.20 -9.89
N ASP A 63 12.77 -2.85 -8.59
CA ASP A 63 11.99 -3.55 -7.56
C ASP A 63 10.48 -3.33 -7.74
N ALA A 64 10.05 -2.10 -8.00
CA ALA A 64 8.64 -1.77 -8.21
C ALA A 64 8.02 -2.54 -9.39
N ILE A 65 8.74 -2.72 -10.49
CA ILE A 65 8.23 -3.41 -11.68
C ILE A 65 8.23 -4.94 -11.57
N LYS A 66 8.91 -5.52 -10.57
CA LYS A 66 8.89 -7.00 -10.34
C LYS A 66 7.50 -7.53 -10.05
N THR A 67 6.64 -6.72 -9.42
CA THR A 67 5.27 -7.08 -9.06
C THR A 67 4.30 -7.06 -10.25
N LEU A 68 4.74 -6.52 -11.40
CA LEU A 68 3.91 -6.39 -12.59
C LEU A 68 3.82 -7.72 -13.36
N SER A 69 2.65 -7.99 -13.95
CA SER A 69 2.46 -9.15 -14.80
C SER A 69 3.39 -9.12 -16.02
N PRO A 70 3.77 -10.30 -16.59
CA PRO A 70 4.61 -10.37 -17.77
C PRO A 70 4.03 -9.60 -18.97
N ARG A 71 2.69 -9.60 -19.12
CA ARG A 71 1.99 -8.85 -20.16
C ARG A 71 2.21 -7.34 -20.01
N LEU A 72 2.14 -6.84 -18.78
CA LEU A 72 2.30 -5.41 -18.52
C LEU A 72 3.76 -4.98 -18.66
N ARG A 73 4.70 -5.81 -18.20
CA ARG A 73 6.14 -5.56 -18.41
C ARG A 73 6.53 -5.41 -19.87
N LYS A 74 5.88 -6.15 -20.80
CA LYS A 74 6.11 -6.00 -22.24
C LYS A 74 5.71 -4.63 -22.80
N LYS A 75 4.85 -3.87 -22.11
CA LYS A 75 4.52 -2.48 -22.49
C LYS A 75 5.54 -1.47 -21.99
N LEU A 76 6.37 -1.83 -20.98
CA LEU A 76 7.35 -0.91 -20.44
C LEU A 76 8.53 -0.75 -21.42
N ARG A 77 8.89 0.50 -21.65
CA ARG A 77 10.16 0.87 -22.27
C ARG A 77 11.24 1.02 -21.20
N GLU A 78 12.50 1.01 -21.61
CA GLU A 78 13.61 1.33 -20.73
C GLU A 78 13.40 2.73 -20.11
N PRO A 79 13.50 2.90 -18.79
CA PRO A 79 13.25 4.18 -18.15
C PRO A 79 14.32 5.21 -18.50
N VAL A 80 13.91 6.46 -18.52
CA VAL A 80 14.77 7.62 -18.83
C VAL A 80 15.07 8.38 -17.55
N THR A 81 16.29 8.90 -17.43
CA THR A 81 16.65 9.79 -16.32
C THR A 81 15.99 11.16 -16.49
N GLY A 82 15.32 11.62 -15.46
CA GLY A 82 14.69 12.94 -15.41
C GLY A 82 15.68 14.07 -15.15
N GLY A 83 15.20 15.30 -15.32
CA GLY A 83 15.96 16.52 -15.07
C GLY A 83 15.65 17.16 -13.71
N ALA A 84 16.20 18.38 -13.52
CA ALA A 84 16.12 19.12 -12.25
C ALA A 84 14.70 19.52 -11.84
N THR A 85 13.80 19.71 -12.81
CA THR A 85 12.39 20.06 -12.55
C THR A 85 11.45 19.03 -13.17
N ARG A 86 10.14 19.13 -12.85
CA ARG A 86 9.11 18.30 -13.48
C ARG A 86 9.11 18.53 -15.01
N GLN A 87 9.19 19.77 -15.44
CA GLN A 87 9.21 20.14 -16.86
C GLN A 87 10.43 19.54 -17.58
N HIS A 88 11.64 19.64 -17.01
CA HIS A 88 12.84 19.02 -17.58
C HIS A 88 12.74 17.48 -17.61
N SER A 89 12.09 16.89 -16.64
CA SER A 89 11.84 15.43 -16.63
C SER A 89 10.89 15.02 -17.75
N VAL A 90 9.78 15.77 -17.95
CA VAL A 90 8.87 15.54 -19.09
C VAL A 90 9.62 15.71 -20.41
N MET A 91 10.40 16.77 -20.56
CA MET A 91 11.19 17.02 -21.76
C MET A 91 12.15 15.86 -22.08
N ALA A 92 12.89 15.35 -21.09
CA ALA A 92 13.76 14.19 -21.28
C ALA A 92 12.99 12.96 -21.78
N GLY A 93 11.80 12.73 -21.24
CA GLY A 93 10.92 11.64 -21.69
C GLY A 93 10.40 11.85 -23.11
N LEU A 94 10.00 13.06 -23.47
CA LEU A 94 9.54 13.40 -24.82
C LEU A 94 10.66 13.25 -25.86
N GLU A 95 11.88 13.71 -25.55
CA GLU A 95 13.06 13.56 -26.42
C GLU A 95 13.38 12.08 -26.67
N ALA A 96 13.30 11.23 -25.67
CA ALA A 96 13.50 9.79 -25.83
C ALA A 96 12.43 9.10 -26.72
N LEU A 97 11.31 9.78 -26.98
CA LEU A 97 10.27 9.30 -27.87
C LEU A 97 10.35 9.82 -29.31
N THR A 98 11.29 10.69 -29.64
CA THR A 98 11.39 11.35 -30.97
C THR A 98 11.55 10.36 -32.12
N GLU A 99 12.29 9.28 -31.93
CA GLU A 99 12.47 8.23 -32.94
C GLU A 99 11.37 7.18 -32.93
N SER A 100 10.40 7.31 -32.02
CA SER A 100 9.28 6.38 -31.95
C SER A 100 8.13 6.84 -32.84
N GLN A 101 7.25 5.90 -33.21
CA GLN A 101 6.03 6.23 -33.96
C GLN A 101 4.92 6.80 -33.04
N CYS A 102 5.28 7.55 -32.00
CA CYS A 102 4.33 8.12 -31.06
C CYS A 102 3.53 9.24 -31.74
N GLU A 103 2.22 9.09 -31.82
CA GLU A 103 1.31 10.12 -32.34
C GLU A 103 0.64 10.90 -31.21
N THR A 104 0.28 10.21 -30.13
CA THR A 104 -0.32 10.79 -28.93
C THR A 104 0.45 10.37 -27.70
N VAL A 105 0.78 11.33 -26.84
CA VAL A 105 1.42 11.07 -25.54
C VAL A 105 0.50 11.48 -24.40
N LEU A 106 0.38 10.59 -23.40
CA LEU A 106 -0.29 10.87 -22.12
C LEU A 106 0.77 11.12 -21.06
N ILE A 107 0.89 12.36 -20.57
CA ILE A 107 1.82 12.73 -19.50
C ILE A 107 1.11 12.57 -18.16
N HIS A 108 1.66 11.73 -17.28
CA HIS A 108 1.01 11.34 -16.03
C HIS A 108 1.96 11.42 -14.83
N ASP A 109 1.46 12.02 -13.74
CA ASP A 109 2.18 12.04 -12.47
C ASP A 109 2.15 10.63 -11.83
N ALA A 110 3.30 10.05 -11.54
CA ALA A 110 3.41 8.77 -10.83
C ALA A 110 2.65 8.73 -9.50
N ALA A 111 2.43 9.90 -8.89
CA ALA A 111 1.71 10.05 -7.62
C ALA A 111 0.17 10.03 -7.75
N ARG A 112 -0.39 9.71 -8.91
CA ARG A 112 -1.85 9.54 -9.13
C ARG A 112 -2.17 8.08 -9.52
N PRO A 113 -2.15 7.14 -8.57
CA PRO A 113 -2.29 5.71 -8.88
C PRO A 113 -3.72 5.26 -9.21
N PHE A 114 -4.71 6.16 -9.21
CA PHE A 114 -6.13 5.81 -9.29
C PHE A 114 -6.81 6.27 -10.58
N VAL A 115 -6.05 6.54 -11.64
CA VAL A 115 -6.66 6.89 -12.93
C VAL A 115 -7.48 5.73 -13.48
N SER A 116 -8.76 5.99 -13.82
CA SER A 116 -9.63 4.97 -14.37
C SER A 116 -9.46 4.81 -15.88
N LYS A 117 -9.80 3.62 -16.38
CA LYS A 117 -9.85 3.39 -17.82
C LYS A 117 -10.81 4.35 -18.52
N LYS A 118 -11.96 4.67 -17.91
CA LYS A 118 -12.95 5.61 -18.46
C LYS A 118 -12.37 7.01 -18.63
N LEU A 119 -11.56 7.47 -17.66
CA LEU A 119 -10.89 8.75 -17.77
C LEU A 119 -9.83 8.75 -18.87
N ILE A 120 -9.04 7.69 -18.98
CA ILE A 120 -8.04 7.52 -20.05
C ILE A 120 -8.72 7.58 -21.42
N ASP A 121 -9.81 6.83 -21.62
CA ASP A 121 -10.53 6.79 -22.90
C ASP A 121 -11.09 8.18 -23.24
N ARG A 122 -11.71 8.87 -22.28
CA ARG A 122 -12.29 10.22 -22.44
C ARG A 122 -11.24 11.27 -22.83
N ILE A 123 -10.05 11.20 -22.24
CA ILE A 123 -8.96 12.13 -22.55
C ILE A 123 -8.42 11.88 -23.97
N ILE A 124 -8.20 10.61 -24.32
CA ILE A 124 -7.71 10.24 -25.67
C ILE A 124 -8.70 10.66 -26.75
N ASP A 125 -10.02 10.50 -26.50
CA ASP A 125 -11.07 10.88 -27.45
C ASP A 125 -11.16 12.39 -27.68
N ALA A 126 -10.70 13.19 -26.72
CA ALA A 126 -10.71 14.65 -26.83
C ALA A 126 -9.48 15.24 -27.56
N VAL A 127 -8.36 14.51 -27.67
CA VAL A 127 -7.14 15.01 -28.34
C VAL A 127 -7.38 15.47 -29.77
N PRO A 128 -8.16 14.77 -30.63
CA PRO A 128 -8.38 15.20 -32.01
C PRO A 128 -9.07 16.57 -32.17
N LEU A 129 -9.73 17.06 -31.10
CA LEU A 129 -10.46 18.33 -31.16
C LEU A 129 -9.53 19.56 -31.18
N THR A 130 -8.46 19.50 -30.38
CA THR A 130 -7.58 20.66 -30.15
C THR A 130 -6.10 20.30 -30.19
N GLY A 131 -5.75 19.03 -30.28
CA GLY A 131 -4.39 18.55 -30.13
C GLY A 131 -3.94 18.39 -28.67
N ALA A 132 -4.70 18.90 -27.68
CA ALA A 132 -4.40 18.84 -26.25
C ALA A 132 -5.68 18.66 -25.43
N ALA A 133 -5.66 17.74 -24.47
CA ALA A 133 -6.80 17.48 -23.57
C ALA A 133 -6.35 17.24 -22.15
N VAL A 134 -7.07 17.82 -21.18
CA VAL A 134 -6.75 17.72 -19.75
C VAL A 134 -7.97 17.41 -18.89
N PRO A 135 -7.86 16.53 -17.91
CA PRO A 135 -8.97 16.28 -16.99
C PRO A 135 -9.08 17.39 -15.95
N THR A 136 -10.29 17.86 -15.75
CA THR A 136 -10.57 18.98 -14.85
C THR A 136 -11.73 18.68 -13.91
N LEU A 137 -11.64 19.22 -12.69
CA LEU A 137 -12.73 19.19 -11.70
C LEU A 137 -13.20 20.62 -11.40
N PRO A 138 -14.51 20.83 -11.20
CA PRO A 138 -15.01 22.11 -10.71
C PRO A 138 -14.49 22.37 -9.30
N MET A 139 -14.17 23.63 -9.00
CA MET A 139 -13.82 24.06 -7.64
C MET A 139 -15.06 24.02 -6.75
N ILE A 140 -14.97 23.29 -5.63
CA ILE A 140 -16.09 23.16 -4.67
C ILE A 140 -16.00 24.28 -3.63
N ASP A 141 -14.80 24.49 -3.08
CA ASP A 141 -14.56 25.49 -2.06
C ASP A 141 -14.41 26.87 -2.66
N THR A 142 -14.63 27.89 -1.85
CA THR A 142 -14.37 29.28 -2.23
C THR A 142 -12.86 29.50 -2.34
N VAL A 143 -12.40 29.91 -3.52
CA VAL A 143 -10.98 30.22 -3.75
C VAL A 143 -10.69 31.67 -3.38
N LYS A 144 -9.55 31.89 -2.74
CA LYS A 144 -9.04 33.22 -2.38
C LYS A 144 -7.70 33.44 -3.08
N GLU A 145 -7.52 34.64 -3.62
CA GLU A 145 -6.24 35.13 -4.12
C GLU A 145 -5.53 35.87 -2.99
N LEU A 146 -4.24 35.61 -2.82
CA LEU A 146 -3.42 36.21 -1.76
C LEU A 146 -2.37 37.13 -2.39
N ASP A 147 -1.99 38.19 -1.70
CA ASP A 147 -0.81 38.99 -2.01
C ASP A 147 0.48 38.34 -1.48
N ARG A 148 1.61 39.02 -1.74
CA ARG A 148 2.94 38.52 -1.29
C ARG A 148 3.10 38.45 0.24
N SER A 149 2.26 39.17 0.99
CA SER A 149 2.23 39.15 2.46
C SER A 149 1.34 38.06 3.04
N GLY A 150 0.59 37.32 2.18
CA GLY A 150 -0.34 36.28 2.60
C GLY A 150 -1.74 36.79 2.94
N LEU A 151 -2.06 38.08 2.68
CA LEU A 151 -3.39 38.63 2.89
C LEU A 151 -4.31 38.39 1.70
N ILE A 152 -5.60 38.17 1.98
CA ILE A 152 -6.61 37.94 0.95
C ILE A 152 -6.86 39.24 0.18
N THR A 153 -6.70 39.19 -1.16
CA THR A 153 -6.93 40.34 -2.04
C THR A 153 -8.19 40.23 -2.86
N LYS A 154 -8.59 38.98 -3.22
CA LYS A 154 -9.71 38.75 -4.13
C LYS A 154 -10.38 37.42 -3.89
N THR A 155 -11.65 37.32 -4.26
CA THR A 155 -12.39 36.08 -4.37
C THR A 155 -12.76 35.86 -5.83
N PRO A 156 -12.01 35.05 -6.58
CA PRO A 156 -12.33 34.72 -7.97
C PRO A 156 -13.68 34.03 -8.10
N ASP A 157 -14.33 34.19 -9.25
CA ASP A 157 -15.54 33.43 -9.59
C ASP A 157 -15.18 31.96 -9.82
N ARG A 158 -15.48 31.11 -8.83
CA ARG A 158 -15.15 29.68 -8.87
C ARG A 158 -15.85 28.93 -10.02
N SER A 159 -16.95 29.46 -10.58
CA SER A 159 -17.64 28.83 -11.70
C SER A 159 -16.74 28.72 -12.95
N ARG A 160 -15.77 29.63 -13.06
CA ARG A 160 -14.78 29.70 -14.13
C ARG A 160 -13.45 29.00 -13.83
N LEU A 161 -13.29 28.49 -12.60
CA LEU A 161 -12.07 27.82 -12.18
C LEU A 161 -12.21 26.31 -12.21
N ARG A 162 -11.14 25.64 -12.58
CA ARG A 162 -11.06 24.17 -12.59
C ARG A 162 -9.75 23.73 -11.95
N ALA A 163 -9.81 22.66 -11.17
CA ALA A 163 -8.62 21.95 -10.72
C ALA A 163 -8.21 20.95 -11.81
N VAL A 164 -6.95 21.02 -12.25
CA VAL A 164 -6.42 20.16 -13.31
C VAL A 164 -5.81 18.89 -12.73
N GLN A 165 -6.04 17.78 -13.42
CA GLN A 165 -5.47 16.47 -13.08
C GLN A 165 -4.54 15.98 -14.19
N THR A 166 -3.94 14.81 -14.00
CA THR A 166 -3.26 14.02 -15.03
C THR A 166 -3.89 12.63 -15.12
N PRO A 167 -3.81 11.92 -16.29
CA PRO A 167 -2.98 12.19 -17.45
C PRO A 167 -3.45 13.41 -18.23
N GLN A 168 -2.50 14.18 -18.76
CA GLN A 168 -2.75 15.19 -19.79
C GLN A 168 -2.34 14.58 -21.13
N ALA A 169 -3.19 14.63 -22.12
CA ALA A 169 -2.95 14.02 -23.43
C ALA A 169 -2.72 15.06 -24.51
N PHE A 170 -1.74 14.79 -25.36
CA PHE A 170 -1.33 15.71 -26.42
C PHE A 170 -0.99 14.97 -27.70
N THR A 171 -1.22 15.62 -28.84
CA THR A 171 -0.50 15.26 -30.06
C THR A 171 0.99 15.40 -29.80
N PHE A 172 1.78 14.36 -30.06
CA PHE A 172 3.19 14.28 -29.67
C PHE A 172 4.01 15.46 -30.18
N ARG A 173 3.85 15.81 -31.48
CA ARG A 173 4.59 16.94 -32.08
C ARG A 173 4.26 18.29 -31.44
N LEU A 174 2.99 18.49 -31.04
CA LEU A 174 2.54 19.72 -30.41
C LEU A 174 3.27 19.94 -29.07
N ILE A 175 3.22 18.94 -28.18
CA ILE A 175 3.76 19.09 -26.85
C ILE A 175 5.31 19.10 -26.85
N LEU A 176 5.95 18.30 -27.70
CA LEU A 176 7.40 18.35 -27.86
C LEU A 176 7.85 19.74 -28.36
N GLY A 177 7.16 20.30 -29.34
CA GLY A 177 7.44 21.66 -29.82
C GLY A 177 7.25 22.72 -28.74
N ALA A 178 6.20 22.61 -27.93
CA ALA A 178 5.94 23.55 -26.83
C ALA A 178 7.02 23.47 -25.74
N HIS A 179 7.45 22.26 -25.33
CA HIS A 179 8.55 22.09 -24.38
C HIS A 179 9.88 22.65 -24.90
N ARG A 180 10.21 22.45 -26.18
CA ARG A 180 11.42 22.99 -26.79
C ARG A 180 11.40 24.53 -26.89
N ALA A 181 10.24 25.10 -27.25
CA ALA A 181 10.10 26.55 -27.39
C ALA A 181 10.13 27.31 -26.05
N LEU A 182 9.75 26.66 -24.95
CA LEU A 182 9.61 27.27 -23.63
C LEU A 182 10.49 26.58 -22.57
N VAL A 183 11.65 26.03 -22.97
CA VAL A 183 12.56 25.28 -22.09
C VAL A 183 13.01 26.09 -20.87
N ASP A 184 13.27 27.38 -21.05
CA ASP A 184 13.74 28.31 -20.02
C ASP A 184 12.61 28.95 -19.20
N ARG A 185 11.35 28.64 -19.50
CA ARG A 185 10.20 29.21 -18.83
C ARG A 185 9.55 28.17 -17.91
N GLU A 186 9.63 28.39 -16.61
CA GLU A 186 9.01 27.49 -15.64
C GLU A 186 7.49 27.58 -15.72
N MET A 187 6.86 26.43 -15.96
CA MET A 187 5.41 26.27 -16.05
C MET A 187 4.90 25.23 -15.07
N THR A 188 3.68 25.39 -14.60
CA THR A 188 3.10 24.55 -13.53
C THR A 188 2.68 23.15 -14.01
N ASP A 189 2.27 23.05 -15.30
CA ASP A 189 1.86 21.80 -15.93
C ASP A 189 2.13 21.84 -17.45
N ASP A 190 1.89 20.70 -18.13
CA ASP A 190 2.22 20.57 -19.55
C ASP A 190 1.22 21.32 -20.45
N ALA A 191 -0.04 21.45 -20.03
CA ALA A 191 -1.06 22.18 -20.78
C ALA A 191 -0.75 23.68 -20.84
N SER A 192 -0.19 24.26 -19.78
CA SER A 192 0.17 25.66 -19.71
C SER A 192 1.26 26.06 -20.73
N LEU A 193 2.08 25.11 -21.18
CA LEU A 193 3.03 25.34 -22.30
C LEU A 193 2.29 25.53 -23.61
N VAL A 194 1.25 24.74 -23.88
CA VAL A 194 0.43 24.87 -25.09
C VAL A 194 -0.35 26.18 -25.05
N GLU A 195 -0.94 26.53 -23.90
CA GLU A 195 -1.66 27.79 -23.68
C GLU A 195 -0.77 29.02 -23.88
N ALA A 196 0.47 28.97 -23.38
CA ALA A 196 1.44 30.08 -23.50
C ALA A 196 1.86 30.34 -24.97
N LEU A 197 1.72 29.35 -25.84
CA LEU A 197 1.93 29.49 -27.29
C LEU A 197 0.61 29.81 -28.07
N GLY A 198 -0.48 30.06 -27.35
CA GLY A 198 -1.79 30.36 -27.93
C GLY A 198 -2.56 29.16 -28.47
N GLY A 199 -2.11 27.95 -28.14
CA GLY A 199 -2.78 26.70 -28.52
C GLY A 199 -4.02 26.43 -27.64
N PRO A 200 -5.09 25.89 -28.21
CA PRO A 200 -6.28 25.50 -27.44
C PRO A 200 -6.04 24.19 -26.67
N VAL A 201 -6.62 24.11 -25.45
CA VAL A 201 -6.62 22.90 -24.63
C VAL A 201 -8.06 22.52 -24.29
N ALA A 202 -8.47 21.30 -24.63
CA ALA A 202 -9.81 20.79 -24.34
C ALA A 202 -9.92 20.31 -22.89
N PRO A 203 -10.80 20.89 -22.05
CA PRO A 203 -11.09 20.31 -20.74
C PRO A 203 -12.01 19.09 -20.90
N VAL A 204 -11.70 18.01 -20.21
CA VAL A 204 -12.60 16.87 -20.04
C VAL A 204 -12.97 16.69 -18.57
N GLU A 205 -14.07 16.01 -18.30
CA GLU A 205 -14.49 15.74 -16.93
C GLU A 205 -13.47 14.81 -16.24
N GLY A 206 -12.86 15.30 -15.15
CA GLY A 206 -11.96 14.55 -14.29
C GLY A 206 -12.69 13.63 -13.33
N GLU A 207 -11.94 12.97 -12.45
CA GLU A 207 -12.50 12.06 -11.45
C GLU A 207 -11.97 12.40 -10.06
N ARG A 208 -12.88 12.52 -9.07
CA ARG A 208 -12.49 12.82 -7.67
C ARG A 208 -11.59 11.74 -7.09
N GLY A 209 -11.79 10.47 -7.49
CA GLY A 209 -10.95 9.36 -7.09
C GLY A 209 -9.52 9.41 -7.65
N ASN A 210 -9.26 10.19 -8.72
CA ASN A 210 -7.93 10.34 -9.32
C ASN A 210 -7.10 11.37 -8.52
N VAL A 211 -6.96 11.13 -7.21
CA VAL A 211 -6.23 12.00 -6.28
C VAL A 211 -4.72 11.92 -6.50
N LYS A 212 -4.03 13.03 -6.19
CA LYS A 212 -2.57 13.09 -6.16
C LYS A 212 -2.09 12.86 -4.73
N LEU A 213 -1.34 11.81 -4.49
CA LEU A 213 -0.75 11.53 -3.18
C LEU A 213 0.41 12.50 -2.92
N THR A 214 0.21 13.43 -2.00
CA THR A 214 1.16 14.51 -1.70
C THR A 214 1.52 14.61 -0.23
N THR A 215 0.59 14.29 0.66
CA THR A 215 0.74 14.38 2.12
C THR A 215 0.57 13.00 2.78
N PRO A 216 1.02 12.81 4.04
CA PRO A 216 0.76 11.58 4.78
C PRO A 216 -0.74 11.25 4.91
N GLU A 217 -1.60 12.28 5.01
CA GLU A 217 -3.05 12.13 5.09
C GLU A 217 -3.63 11.55 3.79
N ASP A 218 -3.11 11.98 2.62
CA ASP A 218 -3.53 11.41 1.32
C ASP A 218 -3.26 9.89 1.30
N PHE A 219 -2.09 9.46 1.79
CA PHE A 219 -1.73 8.05 1.87
C PHE A 219 -2.64 7.29 2.84
N ALA A 220 -2.94 7.86 4.01
CA ALA A 220 -3.81 7.22 4.99
C ALA A 220 -5.24 7.02 4.43
N VAL A 221 -5.80 8.02 3.75
CA VAL A 221 -7.12 7.92 3.10
C VAL A 221 -7.10 6.91 1.96
N ALA A 222 -6.06 6.93 1.14
CA ALA A 222 -5.90 5.99 0.03
C ALA A 222 -5.78 4.55 0.52
N GLU A 223 -5.03 4.31 1.61
CA GLU A 223 -4.89 2.99 2.25
C GLU A 223 -6.25 2.46 2.73
N LEU A 224 -7.05 3.30 3.39
CA LEU A 224 -8.39 2.92 3.84
C LEU A 224 -9.32 2.53 2.68
N ASN A 225 -9.21 3.21 1.54
CA ASN A 225 -10.01 2.92 0.35
C ASN A 225 -9.59 1.62 -0.36
N LEU A 226 -8.32 1.23 -0.25
CA LEU A 226 -7.75 0.05 -0.88
C LEU A 226 -7.79 -1.20 -0.01
N THR A 227 -8.14 -1.05 1.25
CA THR A 227 -8.10 -2.15 2.22
C THR A 227 -9.49 -2.39 2.82
N GLU A 228 -9.68 -3.57 3.35
CA GLU A 228 -10.82 -3.96 4.17
C GLU A 228 -10.36 -4.48 5.52
N THR A 229 -11.28 -4.51 6.47
CA THR A 229 -11.04 -5.07 7.80
C THR A 229 -11.63 -6.46 7.86
N VAL A 230 -10.80 -7.43 8.20
CA VAL A 230 -11.17 -8.83 8.38
C VAL A 230 -10.89 -9.22 9.82
N SER A 231 -11.77 -10.03 10.42
CA SER A 231 -11.55 -10.62 11.74
C SER A 231 -11.55 -12.14 11.62
N ALA A 232 -10.60 -12.78 12.28
CA ALA A 232 -10.53 -14.23 12.34
C ALA A 232 -10.14 -14.69 13.75
N MET A 233 -10.54 -15.90 14.10
CA MET A 233 -10.33 -16.49 15.41
C MET A 233 -9.46 -17.74 15.27
N GLY A 234 -8.46 -17.85 16.15
CA GLY A 234 -7.74 -19.09 16.41
C GLY A 234 -8.14 -19.66 17.76
N TYR A 235 -8.10 -20.98 17.85
CA TYR A 235 -8.44 -21.72 19.04
C TYR A 235 -7.47 -22.90 19.16
N ASP A 236 -6.79 -23.02 20.31
CA ASP A 236 -5.87 -24.12 20.56
C ASP A 236 -6.02 -24.64 21.97
N VAL A 237 -5.73 -25.93 22.16
CA VAL A 237 -5.86 -26.63 23.43
C VAL A 237 -4.68 -27.60 23.61
N HIS A 238 -4.04 -27.53 24.77
CA HIS A 238 -2.97 -28.43 25.14
C HIS A 238 -3.24 -29.12 26.47
N ALA A 239 -2.93 -30.42 26.52
CA ALA A 239 -2.95 -31.18 27.74
C ALA A 239 -1.70 -30.89 28.59
N PHE A 240 -1.85 -30.96 29.92
CA PHE A 240 -0.70 -30.95 30.81
C PHE A 240 0.04 -32.31 30.78
N GLY A 241 1.37 -32.23 30.83
CA GLY A 241 2.31 -33.35 30.91
C GLY A 241 3.31 -33.20 32.02
N GLU A 242 4.42 -33.94 31.96
CA GLU A 242 5.54 -33.78 32.88
C GLU A 242 6.26 -32.45 32.64
N GLY A 243 6.72 -31.82 33.69
CA GLY A 243 7.46 -30.55 33.62
C GLY A 243 7.27 -29.68 34.85
N ASP A 244 7.91 -28.53 34.87
CA ASP A 244 7.97 -27.60 35.99
C ASP A 244 7.50 -26.17 35.61
N HIS A 245 7.08 -25.98 34.35
CA HIS A 245 6.57 -24.69 33.84
C HIS A 245 5.66 -24.88 32.64
N VAL A 246 4.87 -23.86 32.32
CA VAL A 246 4.15 -23.71 31.08
C VAL A 246 4.68 -22.47 30.35
N THR A 247 4.72 -22.50 29.00
CA THR A 247 5.06 -21.33 28.21
C THR A 247 3.78 -20.70 27.68
N LEU A 248 3.53 -19.41 27.96
CA LEU A 248 2.37 -18.67 27.51
C LEU A 248 2.80 -17.31 26.99
N ALA A 249 2.49 -16.99 25.73
CA ALA A 249 2.94 -15.79 25.02
C ALA A 249 4.47 -15.61 25.05
N GLY A 250 5.23 -16.69 24.97
CA GLY A 250 6.68 -16.71 25.04
C GLY A 250 7.27 -16.57 26.46
N ILE A 251 6.43 -16.50 27.49
CA ILE A 251 6.85 -16.33 28.90
C ILE A 251 6.75 -17.66 29.64
N LYS A 252 7.85 -18.11 30.24
CA LYS A 252 7.87 -19.28 31.12
C LYS A 252 7.20 -18.96 32.44
N ILE A 253 6.13 -19.65 32.77
CA ILE A 253 5.38 -19.50 34.02
C ILE A 253 5.57 -20.75 34.85
N PRO A 254 6.10 -20.65 36.06
CA PRO A 254 6.28 -21.80 36.97
C PRO A 254 4.94 -22.53 37.21
N HIS A 255 4.96 -23.85 37.08
CA HIS A 255 3.81 -24.72 37.28
C HIS A 255 4.28 -26.09 37.69
N THR A 256 3.45 -26.88 38.33
CA THR A 256 3.78 -28.24 38.79
C THR A 256 3.75 -29.30 37.67
N ARG A 257 3.35 -28.91 36.48
CA ARG A 257 3.30 -29.73 35.25
C ARG A 257 3.74 -28.93 34.06
N GLY A 258 4.26 -29.57 33.01
CA GLY A 258 4.55 -28.99 31.72
C GLY A 258 3.38 -29.13 30.77
N ILE A 259 3.62 -28.84 29.49
CA ILE A 259 2.65 -29.02 28.38
C ILE A 259 3.08 -30.20 27.53
N LEU A 260 2.11 -31.04 27.15
CA LEU A 260 2.34 -32.13 26.21
C LEU A 260 2.19 -31.54 24.78
N ALA A 261 3.32 -31.28 24.10
CA ALA A 261 3.33 -30.71 22.76
C ALA A 261 4.59 -31.16 22.00
N HIS A 262 4.60 -30.95 20.68
CA HIS A 262 5.78 -31.17 19.82
C HIS A 262 6.73 -29.94 19.78
N SER A 263 6.21 -28.75 20.11
CA SER A 263 6.96 -27.50 20.24
C SER A 263 7.13 -27.12 21.73
N ASP A 264 7.41 -25.85 22.02
CA ASP A 264 7.36 -25.33 23.41
C ASP A 264 5.97 -25.29 24.03
N GLY A 265 4.93 -25.66 23.26
CA GLY A 265 3.55 -25.81 23.71
C GLY A 265 2.82 -24.52 24.04
N ASP A 266 3.24 -23.41 23.47
CA ASP A 266 2.60 -22.10 23.70
C ASP A 266 1.25 -22.00 22.98
N VAL A 267 0.20 -22.38 23.68
CA VAL A 267 -1.17 -22.40 23.17
C VAL A 267 -1.66 -21.04 22.70
N ILE A 268 -1.15 -19.93 23.27
CA ILE A 268 -1.52 -18.57 22.87
C ILE A 268 -0.92 -18.25 21.50
N LEU A 269 0.37 -18.54 21.31
CA LEU A 269 1.06 -18.26 20.07
C LEU A 269 0.57 -19.15 18.93
N HIS A 270 0.17 -20.40 19.23
CA HIS A 270 -0.45 -21.28 18.25
C HIS A 270 -1.82 -20.72 17.78
N ALA A 271 -2.70 -20.39 18.74
CA ALA A 271 -3.99 -19.78 18.42
C ALA A 271 -3.84 -18.44 17.68
N LEU A 272 -2.80 -17.65 17.98
CA LEU A 272 -2.49 -16.42 17.25
C LEU A 272 -2.10 -16.71 15.79
N CYS A 273 -1.28 -17.73 15.55
CA CYS A 273 -0.93 -18.17 14.20
C CYS A 273 -2.16 -18.55 13.40
N ASP A 274 -3.03 -19.39 13.98
CA ASP A 274 -4.26 -19.85 13.32
C ASP A 274 -5.23 -18.70 13.01
N ALA A 275 -5.35 -17.73 13.93
CA ALA A 275 -6.14 -16.53 13.67
C ALA A 275 -5.58 -15.74 12.46
N ILE A 276 -4.26 -15.61 12.33
CA ILE A 276 -3.64 -14.90 11.22
C ILE A 276 -3.77 -15.71 9.91
N PHE A 277 -3.43 -17.00 9.93
CA PHE A 277 -3.54 -17.86 8.76
C PHE A 277 -4.99 -17.95 8.25
N GLY A 278 -5.97 -18.12 9.16
CA GLY A 278 -7.38 -18.13 8.82
C GLY A 278 -7.83 -16.83 8.16
N ALA A 279 -7.37 -15.67 8.64
CA ALA A 279 -7.72 -14.37 8.07
C ALA A 279 -7.23 -14.20 6.63
N ILE A 280 -6.07 -14.76 6.28
CA ILE A 280 -5.46 -14.65 4.95
C ILE A 280 -5.70 -15.88 4.07
N GLY A 281 -6.55 -16.82 4.50
CA GLY A 281 -6.85 -18.04 3.74
C GLY A 281 -5.66 -18.97 3.55
N ALA A 282 -4.68 -18.96 4.48
CA ALA A 282 -3.43 -19.72 4.37
C ALA A 282 -3.47 -21.09 5.09
N GLY A 283 -4.64 -21.58 5.50
CA GLY A 283 -4.76 -22.84 6.22
C GLY A 283 -4.57 -22.69 7.73
N ASP A 284 -3.84 -23.61 8.36
CA ASP A 284 -3.59 -23.70 9.78
C ASP A 284 -2.11 -23.92 10.11
N ILE A 285 -1.74 -23.82 11.39
CA ILE A 285 -0.36 -24.00 11.86
C ILE A 285 0.20 -25.38 11.50
N GLY A 286 -0.62 -26.42 11.50
CA GLY A 286 -0.20 -27.78 11.16
C GLY A 286 0.19 -27.98 9.71
N GLN A 287 -0.38 -27.20 8.80
CA GLN A 287 0.02 -27.19 7.38
C GLN A 287 1.37 -26.50 7.15
N HIS A 288 1.66 -25.44 7.90
CA HIS A 288 2.93 -24.71 7.79
C HIS A 288 4.07 -25.40 8.56
N PHE A 289 3.74 -26.03 9.69
CA PHE A 289 4.71 -26.64 10.62
C PHE A 289 4.24 -28.05 11.02
N PRO A 290 4.30 -29.03 10.07
CA PRO A 290 3.81 -30.37 10.33
C PRO A 290 4.51 -31.01 11.55
N PRO A 291 3.74 -31.56 12.54
CA PRO A 291 4.33 -32.23 13.70
C PRO A 291 5.21 -33.44 13.33
N SER A 292 5.05 -34.00 12.14
CA SER A 292 5.87 -35.10 11.62
C SER A 292 7.29 -34.67 11.21
N ASP A 293 7.54 -33.35 11.07
CA ASP A 293 8.85 -32.84 10.69
C ASP A 293 9.73 -32.58 11.94
N PRO A 294 10.83 -33.32 12.11
CA PRO A 294 11.70 -33.22 13.28
C PRO A 294 12.31 -31.84 13.53
N GLN A 295 12.37 -30.98 12.49
CA GLN A 295 12.94 -29.62 12.65
C GLN A 295 12.13 -28.74 13.59
N TRP A 296 10.85 -29.04 13.80
CA TRP A 296 9.94 -28.26 14.65
C TRP A 296 9.86 -28.79 16.09
N LYS A 297 10.56 -29.90 16.36
CA LYS A 297 10.60 -30.44 17.71
C LYS A 297 11.27 -29.45 18.66
N ASP A 298 10.58 -29.13 19.76
CA ASP A 298 11.03 -28.18 20.79
C ASP A 298 11.27 -26.74 20.24
N ALA A 299 10.78 -26.44 19.03
CA ALA A 299 10.93 -25.11 18.43
C ALA A 299 10.12 -24.07 19.23
N PRO A 300 10.67 -22.84 19.43
CA PRO A 300 9.92 -21.77 20.06
C PRO A 300 8.78 -21.30 19.17
N SER A 301 7.56 -21.26 19.71
CA SER A 301 6.36 -20.84 18.97
C SER A 301 6.43 -19.40 18.46
N SER A 302 7.33 -18.57 18.98
CA SER A 302 7.66 -17.27 18.43
C SER A 302 8.12 -17.31 16.96
N THR A 303 8.78 -18.40 16.54
CA THR A 303 9.18 -18.63 15.14
C THR A 303 7.95 -18.77 14.24
N PHE A 304 6.90 -19.44 14.72
CA PHE A 304 5.66 -19.63 13.97
C PHE A 304 4.92 -18.31 13.80
N VAL A 305 4.86 -17.50 14.87
CA VAL A 305 4.28 -16.14 14.80
C VAL A 305 5.04 -15.26 13.83
N ALA A 306 6.38 -15.30 13.85
CA ALA A 306 7.20 -14.53 12.91
C ALA A 306 6.89 -14.91 11.45
N HIS A 307 6.70 -16.19 11.17
CA HIS A 307 6.28 -16.67 9.84
C HIS A 307 4.87 -16.18 9.47
N ALA A 308 3.89 -16.29 10.36
CA ALA A 308 2.52 -15.83 10.13
C ALA A 308 2.48 -14.31 9.83
N ILE A 309 3.21 -13.51 10.62
CA ILE A 309 3.35 -12.05 10.40
C ILE A 309 4.04 -11.74 9.07
N LYS A 310 5.05 -12.53 8.69
CA LYS A 310 5.73 -12.38 7.40
C LYS A 310 4.76 -12.62 6.24
N LEU A 311 4.01 -13.72 6.24
CA LEU A 311 3.01 -14.04 5.21
C LEU A 311 1.92 -12.96 5.12
N LEU A 312 1.43 -12.48 6.26
CA LEU A 312 0.48 -11.36 6.30
C LEU A 312 1.03 -10.11 5.59
N LYS A 313 2.28 -9.74 5.87
CA LYS A 313 2.95 -8.59 5.23
C LYS A 313 3.20 -8.82 3.73
N GLU A 314 3.55 -10.03 3.32
CA GLU A 314 3.74 -10.40 1.90
C GLU A 314 2.45 -10.24 1.10
N GLN A 315 1.30 -10.50 1.72
CA GLN A 315 -0.02 -10.22 1.13
C GLN A 315 -0.46 -8.75 1.24
N GLY A 316 0.40 -7.85 1.74
CA GLY A 316 0.09 -6.44 1.92
C GLY A 316 -0.82 -6.15 3.13
N GLY A 317 -1.01 -7.13 4.00
CA GLY A 317 -1.84 -7.02 5.19
C GLY A 317 -1.10 -6.48 6.41
N SER A 318 -1.87 -6.09 7.43
CA SER A 318 -1.36 -5.67 8.73
C SER A 318 -2.31 -6.07 9.86
N LEU A 319 -1.75 -6.42 11.02
CA LEU A 319 -2.52 -6.67 12.23
C LEU A 319 -2.94 -5.35 12.87
N ILE A 320 -4.22 -5.21 13.26
CA ILE A 320 -4.78 -4.01 13.90
C ILE A 320 -4.94 -4.21 15.39
N ASN A 321 -5.39 -5.40 15.80
CA ASN A 321 -5.73 -5.74 17.18
C ASN A 321 -5.60 -7.24 17.38
N CYS A 322 -5.27 -7.63 18.61
CA CYS A 322 -5.26 -9.02 19.06
C CYS A 322 -5.93 -9.08 20.44
N ASP A 323 -6.92 -9.94 20.60
CA ASP A 323 -7.63 -10.18 21.87
C ASP A 323 -7.51 -11.65 22.27
N VAL A 324 -6.81 -11.90 23.35
CA VAL A 324 -6.48 -13.24 23.86
C VAL A 324 -7.35 -13.55 25.08
N THR A 325 -7.97 -14.72 25.08
CA THR A 325 -8.63 -15.29 26.25
C THR A 325 -8.01 -16.64 26.58
N VAL A 326 -7.47 -16.77 27.80
CA VAL A 326 -6.95 -18.04 28.32
C VAL A 326 -7.98 -18.67 29.23
N LEU A 327 -8.31 -19.93 29.01
CA LEU A 327 -9.16 -20.73 29.87
C LEU A 327 -8.29 -21.74 30.61
N ALA A 328 -8.12 -21.56 31.91
CA ALA A 328 -7.31 -22.42 32.75
C ALA A 328 -7.72 -22.29 34.23
N GLU A 329 -7.70 -23.38 34.98
CA GLU A 329 -7.78 -23.33 36.43
C GLU A 329 -6.45 -22.83 37.04
N GLU A 330 -5.34 -23.33 36.51
CA GLU A 330 -3.95 -22.98 36.83
C GLU A 330 -3.09 -23.07 35.54
N PRO A 331 -2.01 -22.25 35.40
CA PRO A 331 -1.55 -21.21 36.33
C PRO A 331 -2.39 -19.93 36.23
N ARG A 332 -2.44 -19.16 37.31
CA ARG A 332 -3.05 -17.84 37.32
C ARG A 332 -2.13 -16.82 36.64
N ILE A 333 -2.50 -16.42 35.43
CA ILE A 333 -1.66 -15.57 34.58
C ILE A 333 -1.62 -14.08 34.98
N GLY A 334 -2.47 -13.65 35.92
CA GLY A 334 -2.58 -12.24 36.29
C GLY A 334 -1.27 -11.55 36.65
N LYS A 335 -0.37 -12.26 37.37
CA LYS A 335 0.98 -11.76 37.76
C LYS A 335 1.93 -11.61 36.56
N HIS A 336 1.69 -12.32 35.48
CA HIS A 336 2.54 -12.38 34.29
C HIS A 336 1.96 -11.57 33.13
N ARG A 337 0.76 -10.98 33.30
CA ARG A 337 -0.02 -10.32 32.26
C ARG A 337 0.79 -9.26 31.50
N ASP A 338 1.48 -8.38 32.23
CA ASP A 338 2.22 -7.27 31.61
C ASP A 338 3.41 -7.75 30.79
N ALA A 339 4.14 -8.77 31.28
CA ALA A 339 5.24 -9.41 30.55
C ALA A 339 4.74 -10.12 29.29
N MET A 340 3.59 -10.80 29.37
CA MET A 340 2.97 -11.47 28.23
C MET A 340 2.51 -10.45 27.16
N ILE A 341 1.92 -9.32 27.56
CA ILE A 341 1.55 -8.23 26.65
C ILE A 341 2.80 -7.63 25.97
N GLU A 342 3.88 -7.43 26.74
CA GLU A 342 5.15 -6.95 26.20
C GLU A 342 5.71 -7.90 25.14
N SER A 343 5.71 -9.20 25.42
CA SER A 343 6.14 -10.24 24.49
C SER A 343 5.30 -10.24 23.22
N LEU A 344 3.97 -10.26 23.35
CA LEU A 344 3.05 -10.21 22.21
C LEU A 344 3.25 -8.93 21.38
N ALA A 345 3.48 -7.77 22.02
CA ALA A 345 3.78 -6.53 21.33
C ALA A 345 5.07 -6.62 20.50
N GLY A 346 6.12 -7.21 21.07
CA GLY A 346 7.38 -7.45 20.37
C GLY A 346 7.24 -8.39 19.17
N LEU A 347 6.47 -9.48 19.32
CA LEU A 347 6.27 -10.48 18.28
C LEU A 347 5.38 -9.98 17.13
N THR A 348 4.33 -9.23 17.45
CA THR A 348 3.31 -8.78 16.47
C THR A 348 3.59 -7.41 15.87
N GLY A 349 4.38 -6.57 16.55
CA GLY A 349 4.57 -5.17 16.22
C GLY A 349 3.39 -4.28 16.62
N LEU A 350 2.39 -4.81 17.35
CA LEU A 350 1.28 -4.02 17.87
C LEU A 350 1.71 -3.16 19.06
N ARG A 351 1.07 -2.01 19.22
CA ARG A 351 1.14 -1.27 20.47
C ARG A 351 0.41 -2.03 21.57
N LYS A 352 0.87 -1.96 22.83
CA LYS A 352 0.30 -2.68 23.97
C LYS A 352 -1.19 -2.44 24.16
N GLU A 353 -1.68 -1.22 23.87
CA GLU A 353 -3.07 -0.84 23.97
C GLU A 353 -3.98 -1.52 22.93
N ARG A 354 -3.38 -2.20 21.95
CA ARG A 354 -4.06 -3.00 20.93
C ARG A 354 -4.04 -4.50 21.20
N ILE A 355 -3.55 -4.90 22.37
CA ILE A 355 -3.46 -6.29 22.81
C ILE A 355 -4.35 -6.47 24.05
N GLY A 356 -5.47 -7.14 23.87
CA GLY A 356 -6.30 -7.65 24.97
C GLY A 356 -5.70 -8.95 25.50
N LEU A 357 -5.59 -9.10 26.82
CA LEU A 357 -5.26 -10.37 27.45
C LEU A 357 -6.07 -10.54 28.72
N LYS A 358 -6.89 -11.59 28.74
CA LYS A 358 -7.76 -11.95 29.85
C LYS A 358 -7.73 -13.45 30.09
N ALA A 359 -8.07 -13.86 31.30
CA ALA A 359 -8.18 -15.26 31.66
C ALA A 359 -9.48 -15.51 32.42
N THR A 360 -9.98 -16.71 32.28
CA THR A 360 -11.14 -17.20 33.04
C THR A 360 -10.93 -18.66 33.41
N THR A 361 -11.62 -19.12 34.46
CA THR A 361 -11.78 -20.56 34.76
C THR A 361 -12.96 -21.10 34.00
N THR A 362 -13.14 -22.41 34.03
CA THR A 362 -14.37 -23.07 33.55
C THR A 362 -15.28 -23.47 34.72
N GLU A 363 -15.13 -22.86 35.89
CA GLU A 363 -15.90 -23.15 37.10
C GLU A 363 -15.88 -24.65 37.44
N LYS A 364 -14.71 -25.28 37.26
CA LYS A 364 -14.47 -26.73 37.45
C LYS A 364 -15.24 -27.65 36.50
N LEU A 365 -15.80 -27.10 35.42
CA LEU A 365 -16.51 -27.91 34.42
C LEU A 365 -15.55 -28.36 33.30
N GLY A 366 -15.78 -29.57 32.79
CA GLY A 366 -15.08 -30.15 31.65
C GLY A 366 -13.60 -30.49 31.96
N ALA A 367 -12.81 -30.77 30.94
CA ALA A 367 -11.39 -31.15 31.03
C ALA A 367 -10.52 -30.05 31.65
N VAL A 368 -10.73 -28.78 31.21
CA VAL A 368 -10.02 -27.63 31.79
C VAL A 368 -10.34 -27.50 33.28
N GLY A 369 -11.62 -27.62 33.65
CA GLY A 369 -12.04 -27.53 35.05
C GLY A 369 -11.54 -28.64 35.94
N ARG A 370 -11.23 -29.83 35.38
CA ARG A 370 -10.54 -30.92 36.07
C ARG A 370 -9.00 -30.74 36.11
N GLY A 371 -8.49 -29.67 35.47
CA GLY A 371 -7.09 -29.40 35.40
C GLY A 371 -6.33 -30.36 34.47
N GLU A 372 -6.93 -30.86 33.42
CA GLU A 372 -6.31 -31.76 32.45
C GLU A 372 -5.44 -31.02 31.43
N GLY A 373 -5.69 -29.71 31.22
CA GLY A 373 -5.00 -28.87 30.25
C GLY A 373 -5.46 -27.43 30.33
N LEU A 374 -5.10 -26.65 29.33
CA LEU A 374 -5.49 -25.25 29.16
C LEU A 374 -5.84 -24.95 27.71
N VAL A 375 -6.57 -23.85 27.49
CA VAL A 375 -7.05 -23.40 26.19
C VAL A 375 -6.69 -21.95 25.98
N ALA A 376 -6.33 -21.59 24.74
CA ALA A 376 -6.31 -20.21 24.30
C ALA A 376 -7.26 -19.98 23.12
N GLN A 377 -7.96 -18.88 23.20
CA GLN A 377 -8.76 -18.34 22.10
C GLN A 377 -8.22 -16.96 21.76
N VAL A 378 -7.90 -16.74 20.49
CA VAL A 378 -7.34 -15.47 20.01
C VAL A 378 -8.21 -14.95 18.89
N LEU A 379 -8.73 -13.74 19.06
CA LEU A 379 -9.41 -13.00 18.00
C LEU A 379 -8.46 -11.93 17.46
N CYS A 380 -8.17 -12.00 16.17
CA CYS A 380 -7.39 -11.00 15.47
C CYS A 380 -8.27 -10.15 14.56
N THR A 381 -8.01 -8.85 14.55
CA THR A 381 -8.52 -7.92 13.53
C THR A 381 -7.37 -7.49 12.65
N LEU A 382 -7.52 -7.66 11.35
CA LEU A 382 -6.50 -7.40 10.35
C LEU A 382 -7.03 -6.40 9.31
N ARG A 383 -6.10 -5.71 8.68
CA ARG A 383 -6.36 -4.94 7.46
C ARG A 383 -5.74 -5.68 6.30
N LEU A 384 -6.53 -6.01 5.29
CA LEU A 384 -6.10 -6.71 4.09
C LEU A 384 -6.39 -5.86 2.85
N PRO A 385 -5.59 -5.95 1.76
CA PRO A 385 -5.95 -5.38 0.47
C PRO A 385 -7.31 -5.94 0.03
N ARG A 386 -8.18 -5.06 -0.49
CA ARG A 386 -9.41 -5.50 -1.15
C ARG A 386 -9.07 -6.29 -2.40
N GLU A 387 -9.77 -7.39 -2.62
CA GLU A 387 -9.73 -8.06 -3.91
C GLU A 387 -10.30 -7.14 -4.99
N ALA A 388 -9.62 -7.06 -6.15
CA ALA A 388 -9.93 -6.14 -7.25
C ALA A 388 -11.06 -6.67 -8.15
#